data_0531ef064056df2e2a2307b4a387c2d5
#
_entry.id   0531ef064056df2e2a2307b4a387c2d5
#
_cell.length_a   1.000
_cell.length_b   1.000
_cell.length_c   1.000
_cell.angle_alpha   90.00
_cell.angle_beta   90.00
_cell.angle_gamma   90.00
#
_symmetry.space_group_name_H-M   'P 1'
#
loop_
_entity.id
_entity.type
_entity.pdbx_description
1 polymer ?
#
loop_
_entity_poly.entity_id
_entity_poly.type
_entity_poly.pdbx_seq_one_letter_code
_entity_poly.pdbx_strand_id
1 'polypeptide(L)'
;ELKTKYNEVYNEVININGAFETERLVLKPCDESSNNIMREYCKKNLNQFKDLYKIDNFNENKLPVGVGYSSKLKFSIFLKDSNELIGTIDLDDCICEVKYVLKVFIFDKFRGKGYATEASKAIINKAMKKELFFLDDTMRHYVYEKVALDIKCIEAVVDENNVAANKVLEKCGFKLTGKNYYAHHYKNAYFNDNIYCYFI
;
A
#
# COMPACT_ATOMS: atom_id res chain seq x y z
N GLU A 1 -30.99 -3.43 -4.41
CA GLU A 1 -30.92 -2.07 -3.82
C GLU A 1 -29.63 -1.85 -3.02
N LEU A 2 -29.36 -2.62 -1.95
CA LEU A 2 -28.15 -2.49 -1.12
C LEU A 2 -26.83 -2.65 -1.92
N LYS A 3 -26.76 -3.63 -2.83
CA LYS A 3 -25.59 -3.88 -3.67
C LYS A 3 -25.35 -2.77 -4.70
N THR A 4 -26.40 -2.16 -5.22
CA THR A 4 -26.33 -1.03 -6.15
C THR A 4 -25.79 0.21 -5.44
N LYS A 5 -26.32 0.49 -4.24
CA LYS A 5 -25.89 1.62 -3.40
C LYS A 5 -24.45 1.47 -2.92
N TYR A 6 -24.01 0.26 -2.58
CA TYR A 6 -22.62 -0.03 -2.23
C TYR A 6 -21.66 0.24 -3.41
N ASN A 7 -22.06 -0.15 -4.63
CA ASN A 7 -21.25 0.11 -5.82
C ASN A 7 -21.18 1.60 -6.18
N GLU A 8 -22.26 2.34 -6.00
CA GLU A 8 -22.28 3.80 -6.19
C GLU A 8 -21.32 4.48 -5.22
N VAL A 9 -21.40 4.14 -3.94
CA VAL A 9 -20.52 4.64 -2.89
C VAL A 9 -19.07 4.26 -3.14
N TYR A 10 -18.80 3.01 -3.52
CA TYR A 10 -17.45 2.55 -3.84
C TYR A 10 -16.84 3.33 -5.03
N ASN A 11 -17.63 3.59 -6.06
CA ASN A 11 -17.21 4.41 -7.19
C ASN A 11 -16.95 5.87 -6.79
N GLU A 12 -17.73 6.39 -5.86
CA GLU A 12 -17.55 7.72 -5.30
C GLU A 12 -16.23 7.83 -4.50
N VAL A 13 -15.87 6.82 -3.70
CA VAL A 13 -14.57 6.73 -3.00
C VAL A 13 -13.39 6.75 -3.97
N ILE A 14 -13.47 5.95 -5.04
CA ILE A 14 -12.42 5.92 -6.07
C ILE A 14 -12.26 7.30 -6.71
N ASN A 15 -13.36 7.96 -7.03
CA ASN A 15 -13.37 9.30 -7.63
C ASN A 15 -12.85 10.38 -6.68
N ILE A 16 -13.08 10.25 -5.37
CA ILE A 16 -12.64 11.21 -4.34
C ILE A 16 -11.11 11.28 -4.27
N ASN A 17 -10.45 10.12 -4.27
CA ASN A 17 -8.99 10.05 -4.19
C ASN A 17 -8.30 10.09 -5.56
N GLY A 18 -8.99 10.30 -6.63
CA GLY A 18 -8.56 10.48 -8.00
C GLY A 18 -7.11 10.08 -8.36
N ALA A 19 -6.79 10.04 -9.63
CA ALA A 19 -5.41 9.85 -10.05
C ALA A 19 -4.57 11.10 -9.75
N PHE A 20 -3.30 10.89 -9.39
CA PHE A 20 -2.33 11.97 -9.23
C PHE A 20 -0.97 11.59 -9.82
N GLU A 21 -0.20 12.60 -10.18
CA GLU A 21 1.04 12.42 -10.93
C GLU A 21 2.25 12.88 -10.13
N THR A 22 3.38 12.28 -10.46
CA THR A 22 4.73 12.71 -10.06
C THR A 22 5.54 13.08 -11.31
N GLU A 23 6.83 13.18 -11.20
CA GLU A 23 7.72 13.39 -12.35
C GLU A 23 7.61 12.26 -13.37
N ARG A 24 7.66 11.00 -12.91
CA ARG A 24 7.74 9.81 -13.77
C ARG A 24 6.54 8.85 -13.63
N LEU A 25 5.68 9.05 -12.64
CA LEU A 25 4.63 8.12 -12.28
C LEU A 25 3.24 8.74 -12.35
N VAL A 26 2.25 7.88 -12.63
CA VAL A 26 0.84 8.16 -12.40
C VAL A 26 0.33 7.15 -11.37
N LEU A 27 -0.20 7.62 -10.26
CA LEU A 27 -0.83 6.81 -9.23
C LEU A 27 -2.34 6.90 -9.42
N LYS A 28 -2.98 5.77 -9.70
CA LYS A 28 -4.44 5.68 -9.93
C LYS A 28 -5.05 4.79 -8.85
N PRO A 29 -6.23 5.11 -8.30
CA PRO A 29 -6.94 4.16 -7.45
C PRO A 29 -6.99 2.78 -8.10
N CYS A 30 -6.73 1.73 -7.30
CA CYS A 30 -6.72 0.37 -7.83
C CYS A 30 -8.09 -0.04 -8.33
N ASP A 31 -8.16 -0.47 -9.57
CA ASP A 31 -9.31 -1.07 -10.20
C ASP A 31 -9.18 -2.60 -10.32
N GLU A 32 -10.22 -3.25 -10.81
CA GLU A 32 -10.22 -4.71 -10.98
C GLU A 32 -9.18 -5.16 -12.01
N SER A 33 -8.94 -4.38 -13.06
CA SER A 33 -7.95 -4.70 -14.09
C SER A 33 -6.54 -4.74 -13.52
N SER A 34 -6.12 -3.70 -12.81
CA SER A 34 -4.81 -3.65 -12.16
C SER A 34 -4.67 -4.72 -11.07
N ASN A 35 -5.73 -5.00 -10.30
CA ASN A 35 -5.73 -6.09 -9.33
C ASN A 35 -5.53 -7.46 -10.00
N ASN A 36 -6.15 -7.70 -11.16
CA ASN A 36 -5.96 -8.97 -11.90
C ASN A 36 -4.52 -9.11 -12.41
N ILE A 37 -3.92 -8.04 -12.94
CA ILE A 37 -2.51 -8.05 -13.36
C ILE A 37 -1.59 -8.38 -12.17
N MET A 38 -1.86 -7.77 -10.99
CA MET A 38 -1.12 -8.07 -9.77
C MET A 38 -1.27 -9.53 -9.33
N ARG A 39 -2.49 -10.10 -9.37
CA ARG A 39 -2.71 -11.52 -9.05
C ARG A 39 -1.93 -12.45 -9.96
N GLU A 40 -1.99 -12.19 -11.27
CA GLU A 40 -1.24 -13.00 -12.24
C GLU A 40 0.27 -12.89 -12.04
N TYR A 41 0.77 -11.69 -11.74
CA TYR A 41 2.17 -11.50 -11.40
C TYR A 41 2.56 -12.31 -10.15
N CYS A 42 1.75 -12.26 -9.09
CA CYS A 42 1.99 -13.02 -7.86
C CYS A 42 1.98 -14.53 -8.10
N LYS A 43 1.02 -15.05 -8.87
CA LYS A 43 0.96 -16.48 -9.23
C LYS A 43 2.22 -16.95 -9.97
N LYS A 44 2.68 -16.16 -10.94
CA LYS A 44 3.89 -16.47 -11.73
C LYS A 44 5.18 -16.42 -10.91
N ASN A 45 5.20 -15.62 -9.83
CA ASN A 45 6.39 -15.38 -9.00
C ASN A 45 6.21 -15.88 -7.56
N LEU A 46 5.43 -16.93 -7.35
CA LEU A 46 4.99 -17.39 -6.03
C LEU A 46 6.15 -17.63 -5.05
N ASN A 47 7.22 -18.30 -5.48
CA ASN A 47 8.37 -18.59 -4.62
C ASN A 47 9.08 -17.30 -4.16
N GLN A 48 9.19 -16.32 -5.04
CA GLN A 48 9.76 -15.03 -4.71
C GLN A 48 8.91 -14.29 -3.66
N PHE A 49 7.58 -14.38 -3.76
CA PHE A 49 6.70 -13.81 -2.73
C PHE A 49 6.85 -14.53 -1.39
N LYS A 50 6.98 -15.87 -1.39
CA LYS A 50 7.27 -16.63 -0.17
C LYS A 50 8.58 -16.18 0.49
N ASP A 51 9.63 -16.01 -0.30
CA ASP A 51 10.93 -15.54 0.20
C ASP A 51 10.88 -14.08 0.69
N LEU A 52 10.14 -13.22 -0.02
CA LEU A 52 10.01 -11.81 0.34
C LEU A 52 9.23 -11.60 1.64
N TYR A 53 8.12 -12.33 1.81
CA TYR A 53 7.24 -12.18 2.97
C TYR A 53 7.47 -13.22 4.05
N LYS A 54 8.47 -14.10 3.89
CA LYS A 54 8.82 -15.16 4.86
C LYS A 54 7.64 -16.07 5.22
N ILE A 55 6.89 -16.50 4.21
CA ILE A 55 5.68 -17.33 4.36
C ILE A 55 5.86 -18.69 3.70
N ASP A 56 5.86 -19.78 4.49
CA ASP A 56 5.96 -21.14 3.98
C ASP A 56 4.70 -21.58 3.20
N ASN A 57 3.53 -21.36 3.81
CA ASN A 57 2.23 -21.75 3.28
C ASN A 57 1.50 -20.56 2.66
N PHE A 58 1.95 -20.15 1.49
CA PHE A 58 1.30 -19.08 0.76
C PHE A 58 0.02 -19.61 0.08
N ASN A 59 -1.12 -19.05 0.47
CA ASN A 59 -2.38 -19.33 -0.20
C ASN A 59 -2.56 -18.29 -1.32
N GLU A 60 -2.64 -18.77 -2.56
CA GLU A 60 -2.84 -17.93 -3.75
C GLU A 60 -4.11 -17.06 -3.70
N ASN A 61 -5.08 -17.45 -2.86
CA ASN A 61 -6.30 -16.68 -2.61
C ASN A 61 -6.13 -15.60 -1.52
N LYS A 62 -5.02 -15.64 -0.76
CA LYS A 62 -4.63 -14.63 0.23
C LYS A 62 -3.32 -13.99 -0.22
N LEU A 63 -3.39 -13.16 -1.24
CA LEU A 63 -2.21 -12.45 -1.72
C LEU A 63 -1.68 -11.51 -0.65
N PRO A 64 -0.37 -11.57 -0.31
CA PRO A 64 0.20 -10.62 0.61
C PRO A 64 0.20 -9.24 -0.03
N VAL A 65 -0.09 -8.26 0.77
CA VAL A 65 0.13 -6.83 0.52
C VAL A 65 -0.39 -6.29 -0.82
N GLY A 66 -1.28 -5.36 -0.73
CA GLY A 66 -1.68 -4.54 -1.88
C GLY A 66 -2.64 -5.20 -2.86
N VAL A 67 -3.05 -6.45 -2.70
CA VAL A 67 -3.91 -7.18 -3.66
C VAL A 67 -5.30 -7.52 -3.12
N GLY A 68 -5.59 -7.16 -1.87
CA GLY A 68 -6.91 -7.34 -1.26
C GLY A 68 -7.84 -6.15 -1.50
N TYR A 69 -9.14 -6.40 -1.53
CA TYR A 69 -10.18 -5.37 -1.64
C TYR A 69 -10.34 -4.49 -0.37
N SER A 70 -9.51 -4.70 0.67
CA SER A 70 -9.75 -4.15 1.99
C SER A 70 -9.15 -2.76 2.23
N SER A 71 -8.18 -2.31 1.45
CA SER A 71 -7.61 -0.98 1.63
C SER A 71 -8.33 0.05 0.78
N LYS A 72 -8.97 1.01 1.44
CA LYS A 72 -9.67 2.13 0.80
C LYS A 72 -8.68 3.14 0.15
N LEU A 73 -7.38 3.06 0.51
CA LEU A 73 -6.33 3.97 0.03
C LEU A 73 -5.24 3.19 -0.72
N LYS A 74 -5.66 2.45 -1.73
CA LYS A 74 -4.76 1.66 -2.56
C LYS A 74 -4.67 2.23 -3.96
N PHE A 75 -3.45 2.41 -4.42
CA PHE A 75 -3.16 2.96 -5.74
C PHE A 75 -2.29 2.01 -6.55
N SER A 76 -2.62 1.89 -7.82
CA SER A 76 -1.78 1.27 -8.84
C SER A 76 -0.77 2.30 -9.34
N ILE A 77 0.49 1.89 -9.49
CA ILE A 77 1.58 2.74 -9.94
C ILE A 77 1.86 2.45 -11.42
N PHE A 78 1.72 3.46 -12.26
CA PHE A 78 2.00 3.39 -13.68
C PHE A 78 3.18 4.28 -14.04
N LEU A 79 3.96 3.85 -15.04
CA LEU A 79 4.91 4.75 -15.69
C LEU A 79 4.14 5.80 -16.51
N LYS A 80 4.53 7.07 -16.38
CA LYS A 80 3.85 8.18 -17.06
C LYS A 80 3.96 8.09 -18.57
N ASP A 81 5.14 7.72 -19.07
CA ASP A 81 5.44 7.70 -20.50
C ASP A 81 4.79 6.53 -21.25
N SER A 82 4.75 5.35 -20.64
CA SER A 82 4.25 4.12 -21.29
C SER A 82 2.88 3.68 -20.82
N ASN A 83 2.34 4.29 -19.74
CA ASN A 83 1.15 3.84 -19.03
C ASN A 83 1.23 2.35 -18.63
N GLU A 84 2.44 1.83 -18.39
CA GLU A 84 2.68 0.46 -17.96
C GLU A 84 2.51 0.37 -16.44
N LEU A 85 1.72 -0.60 -15.95
CA LEU A 85 1.59 -0.91 -14.52
C LEU A 85 2.90 -1.49 -14.00
N ILE A 86 3.48 -0.87 -12.99
CA ILE A 86 4.78 -1.25 -12.41
C ILE A 86 4.71 -1.69 -10.95
N GLY A 87 3.58 -1.51 -10.29
CA GLY A 87 3.43 -1.87 -8.88
C GLY A 87 2.20 -1.26 -8.23
N THR A 88 2.15 -1.33 -6.91
CA THR A 88 1.08 -0.76 -6.08
C THR A 88 1.65 -0.08 -4.84
N ILE A 89 0.88 0.85 -4.30
CA ILE A 89 1.12 1.49 -3.02
C ILE A 89 -0.19 1.67 -2.29
N ASP A 90 -0.21 1.39 -0.99
CA ASP A 90 -1.39 1.56 -0.16
C ASP A 90 -1.05 2.09 1.23
N LEU A 91 -2.05 2.72 1.84
CA LEU A 91 -2.10 3.07 3.24
C LEU A 91 -3.24 2.29 3.87
N ASP A 92 -2.88 1.26 4.65
CA ASP A 92 -3.85 0.51 5.45
C ASP A 92 -4.10 1.25 6.76
N ASP A 93 -5.37 1.34 7.16
CA ASP A 93 -5.74 1.90 8.44
C ASP A 93 -5.30 0.99 9.61
N CYS A 94 -4.84 1.61 10.67
CA CYS A 94 -4.77 0.97 11.98
C CYS A 94 -6.05 1.32 12.75
N ILE A 95 -6.39 0.49 13.74
CA ILE A 95 -7.57 0.63 14.60
C ILE A 95 -7.73 2.04 15.23
N CYS A 96 -6.68 2.86 15.19
CA CYS A 96 -6.63 4.17 15.86
C CYS A 96 -6.95 5.38 14.95
N GLU A 97 -7.39 5.18 13.70
CA GLU A 97 -7.83 6.23 12.74
C GLU A 97 -6.81 7.34 12.40
N VAL A 98 -5.73 7.48 13.18
CA VAL A 98 -4.69 8.52 13.00
C VAL A 98 -3.35 7.94 12.57
N LYS A 99 -3.21 6.62 12.58
CA LYS A 99 -2.02 5.88 12.18
C LYS A 99 -2.33 4.97 11.01
N TYR A 100 -1.50 5.03 9.98
CA TYR A 100 -1.65 4.23 8.77
C TYR A 100 -0.36 3.44 8.50
N VAL A 101 -0.49 2.27 7.87
CA VAL A 101 0.65 1.43 7.49
C VAL A 101 0.89 1.58 5.99
N LEU A 102 2.07 2.07 5.63
CA LEU A 102 2.52 2.17 4.24
C LEU A 102 2.97 0.81 3.75
N LYS A 103 2.44 0.41 2.60
CA LYS A 103 2.89 -0.75 1.86
C LYS A 103 3.16 -0.35 0.42
N VAL A 104 4.32 -0.70 -0.11
CA VAL A 104 4.68 -0.43 -1.50
C VAL A 104 5.30 -1.67 -2.12
N PHE A 105 4.85 -1.99 -3.32
CA PHE A 105 5.37 -3.11 -4.08
C PHE A 105 5.66 -2.66 -5.51
N ILE A 106 6.88 -2.96 -5.99
CA ILE A 106 7.31 -2.69 -7.37
C ILE A 106 7.71 -4.01 -8.03
N PHE A 107 7.23 -4.26 -9.24
CA PHE A 107 7.61 -5.42 -10.05
C PHE A 107 9.13 -5.44 -10.28
N ASP A 108 9.73 -6.62 -10.28
CA ASP A 108 11.18 -6.81 -10.28
C ASP A 108 11.92 -6.05 -11.36
N LYS A 109 11.40 -6.10 -12.60
CA LYS A 109 12.01 -5.42 -13.74
C LYS A 109 12.09 -3.89 -13.60
N PHE A 110 11.36 -3.31 -12.61
CA PHE A 110 11.33 -1.88 -12.34
C PHE A 110 12.01 -1.49 -11.04
N ARG A 111 12.49 -2.46 -10.26
CA ARG A 111 13.22 -2.18 -9.01
C ARG A 111 14.56 -1.48 -9.25
N GLY A 112 15.10 -0.85 -8.22
CA GLY A 112 16.38 -0.17 -8.27
C GLY A 112 16.38 1.20 -8.98
N LYS A 113 15.25 1.62 -9.56
CA LYS A 113 15.11 2.86 -10.36
C LYS A 113 14.53 4.04 -9.56
N GLY A 114 14.29 3.88 -8.25
CA GLY A 114 13.78 4.94 -7.37
C GLY A 114 12.26 5.09 -7.35
N TYR A 115 11.50 4.30 -8.09
CA TYR A 115 10.03 4.43 -8.19
C TYR A 115 9.30 4.24 -6.86
N ALA A 116 9.75 3.29 -6.01
CA ALA A 116 9.16 3.12 -4.69
C ALA A 116 9.32 4.38 -3.83
N THR A 117 10.50 5.01 -3.85
CA THR A 117 10.75 6.26 -3.12
C THR A 117 9.89 7.40 -3.64
N GLU A 118 9.76 7.53 -4.96
CA GLU A 118 8.96 8.57 -5.61
C GLU A 118 7.47 8.43 -5.27
N ALA A 119 6.91 7.23 -5.39
CA ALA A 119 5.53 6.93 -5.06
C ALA A 119 5.25 7.16 -3.56
N SER A 120 6.15 6.70 -2.67
CA SER A 120 6.01 6.89 -1.22
C SER A 120 6.01 8.37 -0.84
N LYS A 121 6.92 9.17 -1.40
CA LYS A 121 6.95 10.63 -1.16
C LYS A 121 5.66 11.30 -1.64
N ALA A 122 5.12 10.88 -2.76
CA ALA A 122 3.89 11.46 -3.31
C ALA A 122 2.69 11.21 -2.38
N ILE A 123 2.53 9.99 -1.87
CA ILE A 123 1.40 9.67 -0.98
C ILE A 123 1.57 10.32 0.40
N ILE A 124 2.80 10.40 0.93
CA ILE A 124 3.11 11.13 2.17
C ILE A 124 2.74 12.62 2.02
N ASN A 125 3.10 13.23 0.89
CA ASN A 125 2.77 14.63 0.62
C ASN A 125 1.25 14.87 0.59
N LYS A 126 0.48 13.95 -0.01
CA LYS A 126 -0.98 14.01 0.02
C LYS A 126 -1.54 13.86 1.43
N ALA A 127 -0.98 12.96 2.23
CA ALA A 127 -1.35 12.80 3.64
C ALA A 127 -1.10 14.09 4.43
N MET A 128 0.08 14.70 4.29
CA MET A 128 0.45 15.97 4.93
C MET A 128 -0.50 17.12 4.58
N LYS A 129 -0.99 17.15 3.34
CA LYS A 129 -1.93 18.17 2.84
C LYS A 129 -3.38 17.86 3.16
N LYS A 130 -3.68 16.73 3.82
CA LYS A 130 -5.03 16.23 4.07
C LYS A 130 -5.84 16.06 2.77
N GLU A 131 -5.17 15.66 1.70
CA GLU A 131 -5.76 15.41 0.38
C GLU A 131 -6.09 13.92 0.15
N LEU A 132 -6.13 13.12 1.20
CA LEU A 132 -6.61 11.74 1.19
C LEU A 132 -7.93 11.67 1.94
N PHE A 133 -8.90 10.94 1.37
CA PHE A 133 -10.26 10.86 1.88
C PHE A 133 -10.69 9.42 2.04
N PHE A 134 -11.57 9.17 2.98
CA PHE A 134 -12.30 7.92 3.09
C PHE A 134 -13.82 8.22 3.15
N LEU A 135 -14.62 7.21 2.88
CA LEU A 135 -16.04 7.26 3.19
C LEU A 135 -16.29 6.60 4.53
N ASP A 136 -16.86 7.35 5.43
CA ASP A 136 -17.40 6.81 6.65
C ASP A 136 -18.67 6.02 6.31
N ASP A 137 -18.60 4.69 6.48
CA ASP A 137 -19.70 3.77 6.30
C ASP A 137 -20.34 3.37 7.63
N THR A 138 -20.29 4.25 8.64
CA THR A 138 -20.97 3.97 9.89
C THR A 138 -22.43 3.69 9.61
N MET A 139 -22.76 2.40 9.64
CA MET A 139 -24.03 1.80 9.21
C MET A 139 -25.26 2.31 9.94
N ARG A 140 -25.10 3.28 10.87
CA ARG A 140 -26.20 3.77 11.71
C ARG A 140 -27.21 4.62 10.98
N HIS A 141 -26.88 5.23 9.84
CA HIS A 141 -27.79 6.17 9.18
C HIS A 141 -27.83 6.13 7.65
N TYR A 142 -27.18 5.17 6.98
CA TYR A 142 -27.08 5.13 5.49
C TYR A 142 -26.57 6.45 4.86
N VAL A 143 -25.89 7.27 5.64
CA VAL A 143 -25.28 8.51 5.18
C VAL A 143 -23.78 8.24 5.04
N TYR A 144 -23.28 8.39 3.84
CA TYR A 144 -21.86 8.27 3.55
C TYR A 144 -21.28 9.68 3.50
N GLU A 145 -20.40 9.99 4.42
CA GLU A 145 -19.73 11.28 4.45
C GLU A 145 -18.29 11.16 3.92
N LYS A 146 -17.92 12.09 3.08
CA LYS A 146 -16.55 12.26 2.65
C LYS A 146 -15.76 12.89 3.77
N VAL A 147 -14.83 12.13 4.35
CA VAL A 147 -13.99 12.60 5.46
C VAL A 147 -12.53 12.67 5.03
N ALA A 148 -11.91 13.84 5.22
CA ALA A 148 -10.48 13.99 5.03
C ALA A 148 -9.73 13.26 6.16
N LEU A 149 -8.70 12.50 5.79
CA LEU A 149 -7.89 11.78 6.77
C LEU A 149 -6.99 12.75 7.53
N ASP A 150 -7.03 12.70 8.84
CA ASP A 150 -6.13 13.44 9.73
C ASP A 150 -4.99 12.53 10.22
N ILE A 151 -4.17 12.08 9.27
CA ILE A 151 -3.06 11.16 9.54
C ILE A 151 -2.01 11.89 10.39
N LYS A 152 -1.63 11.29 11.52
CA LYS A 152 -0.56 11.78 12.41
C LYS A 152 0.72 10.98 12.30
N CYS A 153 0.60 9.71 11.89
CA CYS A 153 1.73 8.82 11.76
C CYS A 153 1.53 7.85 10.59
N ILE A 154 2.54 7.71 9.77
CA ILE A 154 2.63 6.63 8.79
C ILE A 154 3.70 5.67 9.28
N GLU A 155 3.32 4.42 9.52
CA GLU A 155 4.22 3.34 9.92
C GLU A 155 4.58 2.50 8.70
N ALA A 156 5.76 1.92 8.70
CA ALA A 156 6.15 0.86 7.78
C ALA A 156 6.93 -0.21 8.53
N VAL A 157 6.60 -1.47 8.27
CA VAL A 157 7.27 -2.64 8.87
C VAL A 157 7.98 -3.40 7.78
N VAL A 158 9.26 -3.69 7.95
CA VAL A 158 10.10 -4.28 6.91
C VAL A 158 11.15 -5.22 7.52
N ASP A 159 11.36 -6.40 6.89
CA ASP A 159 12.44 -7.32 7.23
C ASP A 159 13.78 -6.55 7.34
N GLU A 160 14.48 -6.69 8.47
CA GLU A 160 15.77 -6.01 8.72
C GLU A 160 16.80 -6.29 7.62
N ASN A 161 16.72 -7.45 6.97
CA ASN A 161 17.60 -7.85 5.88
C ASN A 161 17.17 -7.33 4.50
N ASN A 162 15.99 -6.72 4.39
CA ASN A 162 15.53 -6.09 3.15
C ASN A 162 16.17 -4.71 2.98
N VAL A 163 17.47 -4.69 2.65
CA VAL A 163 18.28 -3.46 2.52
C VAL A 163 17.64 -2.45 1.57
N ALA A 164 17.00 -2.92 0.49
CA ALA A 164 16.39 -2.03 -0.49
C ALA A 164 15.18 -1.28 0.08
N ALA A 165 14.28 -1.99 0.79
CA ALA A 165 13.12 -1.38 1.41
C ALA A 165 13.51 -0.45 2.58
N ASN A 166 14.45 -0.85 3.43
CA ASN A 166 14.98 -0.01 4.50
C ASN A 166 15.51 1.33 3.94
N LYS A 167 16.33 1.29 2.86
CA LYS A 167 16.83 2.51 2.18
C LYS A 167 15.72 3.37 1.57
N VAL A 168 14.63 2.78 1.07
CA VAL A 168 13.48 3.55 0.57
C VAL A 168 12.85 4.35 1.69
N LEU A 169 12.61 3.74 2.86
CA LEU A 169 12.02 4.40 4.01
C LEU A 169 12.90 5.53 4.54
N GLU A 170 14.19 5.30 4.69
CA GLU A 170 15.17 6.33 5.10
C GLU A 170 15.16 7.52 4.12
N LYS A 171 15.19 7.27 2.82
CA LYS A 171 15.13 8.33 1.78
C LYS A 171 13.80 9.09 1.75
N CYS A 172 12.73 8.49 2.27
CA CYS A 172 11.43 9.13 2.44
C CYS A 172 11.33 9.93 3.75
N GLY A 173 12.33 9.86 4.64
CA GLY A 173 12.35 10.58 5.90
C GLY A 173 11.74 9.83 7.08
N PHE A 174 11.45 8.53 6.92
CA PHE A 174 11.03 7.70 8.04
C PHE A 174 12.16 7.54 9.05
N LYS A 175 11.79 7.47 10.33
CA LYS A 175 12.68 7.20 11.44
C LYS A 175 12.48 5.78 11.93
N LEU A 176 13.57 5.06 12.18
CA LEU A 176 13.53 3.77 12.87
C LEU A 176 13.07 4.00 14.31
N THR A 177 11.93 3.42 14.68
CA THR A 177 11.30 3.62 16.00
C THR A 177 11.25 2.36 16.83
N GLY A 178 11.46 1.20 16.23
CA GLY A 178 11.43 -0.07 16.95
C GLY A 178 11.84 -1.25 16.10
N LYS A 179 11.77 -2.41 16.72
CA LYS A 179 12.06 -3.70 16.10
C LYS A 179 11.10 -4.77 16.64
N ASN A 180 10.54 -5.58 15.74
CA ASN A 180 9.84 -6.81 16.09
C ASN A 180 10.83 -7.97 16.05
N TYR A 181 11.19 -8.51 17.19
CA TYR A 181 12.03 -9.70 17.25
C TYR A 181 11.18 -10.94 16.96
N TYR A 182 11.78 -11.89 16.23
CA TYR A 182 11.11 -13.15 15.84
C TYR A 182 9.78 -12.91 15.11
N ALA A 183 9.72 -11.86 14.31
CA ALA A 183 8.50 -11.48 13.56
C ALA A 183 8.04 -12.58 12.60
N HIS A 184 8.98 -13.32 12.02
CA HIS A 184 8.71 -14.41 11.09
C HIS A 184 9.54 -15.64 11.39
N HIS A 185 8.96 -16.82 11.14
CA HIS A 185 9.67 -18.11 11.07
C HIS A 185 9.51 -18.66 9.65
N TYR A 186 10.62 -18.81 8.94
CA TYR A 186 10.62 -19.25 7.55
C TYR A 186 11.85 -20.09 7.25
N LYS A 187 11.68 -21.25 6.61
CA LYS A 187 12.77 -22.18 6.27
C LYS A 187 13.71 -22.48 7.44
N ASN A 188 13.14 -22.79 8.61
CA ASN A 188 13.85 -23.06 9.87
C ASN A 188 14.74 -21.91 10.39
N ALA A 189 14.49 -20.69 10.00
CA ALA A 189 15.14 -19.49 10.51
C ALA A 189 14.15 -18.48 11.05
N TYR A 190 14.56 -17.68 12.03
CA TYR A 190 13.79 -16.55 12.55
C TYR A 190 14.28 -15.25 11.93
N PHE A 191 13.34 -14.36 11.64
CA PHE A 191 13.59 -13.07 11.05
C PHE A 191 13.00 -11.96 11.92
N ASN A 192 13.64 -10.81 11.93
CA ASN A 192 13.20 -9.64 12.64
C ASN A 192 12.72 -8.58 11.64
N ASP A 193 11.78 -7.75 12.08
CA ASP A 193 11.36 -6.58 11.31
C ASP A 193 11.79 -5.29 12.00
N ASN A 194 12.24 -4.34 11.20
CA ASN A 194 12.38 -2.95 11.59
C ASN A 194 11.03 -2.24 11.50
N ILE A 195 10.73 -1.41 12.49
CA ILE A 195 9.54 -0.57 12.52
C ILE A 195 9.98 0.87 12.28
N TYR A 196 9.47 1.46 11.22
CA TYR A 196 9.71 2.83 10.84
C TYR A 196 8.45 3.67 11.00
N CYS A 197 8.61 4.93 11.43
CA CYS A 197 7.51 5.90 11.50
C CYS A 197 7.89 7.19 10.80
N TYR A 198 6.92 7.75 10.07
CA TYR A 198 6.92 9.12 9.57
C TYR A 198 5.85 9.89 10.33
N PHE A 199 6.23 10.93 11.06
CA PHE A 199 5.32 11.76 11.85
C PHE A 199 4.93 13.00 11.03
N ILE A 200 3.62 13.28 10.95
CA ILE A 200 3.01 14.40 10.23
C ILE A 200 2.64 15.50 11.21
#